data_9d1ae2a4fc650b888b68e5b4b14dc6df
#
_entry.id   9d1ae2a4fc650b888b68e5b4b14dc6df
#
_cell.length_a   1.000
_cell.length_b   1.000
_cell.length_c   1.000
_cell.angle_alpha   90.00
_cell.angle_beta   90.00
_cell.angle_gamma   90.00
#
_symmetry.space_group_name_H-M   'P 1'
#
loop_
_entity.id
_entity.type
_entity.pdbx_description
1 polymer ?
#
loop_
_entity_poly.entity_id
_entity_poly.type
_entity_poly.pdbx_seq_one_letter_code
_entity_poly.pdbx_strand_id
1 'polypeptide(L)'
;MTLSEIAQYAGEKVGKTDSDTLTFLQKAASLAYRRVWNFAPWRETVTSSTYSVGTNRTITLGSNVETPLSVSYDQSEVDPIDLATIISQDANLLEEDRTGTPVLYHFTGRNTSGIAQLDLYPRLATEGTIALRVVEKLKCLTRTNIVVDFPPATTALDDELRLPHVHQVVLALTHADALERERQYAKAQAVVQTANSDLAAMANYELSQVGGVKQITPVSLGDLLTEEITAA
;
A
#
# COMPACT_ATOMS: atom_id res chain seq x y z
N MET A 1 16.27 10.09 -4.32
CA MET A 1 16.14 10.17 -5.80
C MET A 1 14.70 10.52 -6.16
N THR A 2 14.56 11.37 -7.17
CA THR A 2 13.26 11.71 -7.76
C THR A 2 12.86 10.68 -8.83
N LEU A 3 11.59 10.69 -9.24
CA LEU A 3 11.14 9.82 -10.35
C LEU A 3 11.82 10.20 -11.67
N SER A 4 12.09 11.49 -11.88
CA SER A 4 12.84 11.97 -13.07
C SER A 4 14.27 11.45 -13.09
N GLU A 5 14.97 11.46 -11.97
CA GLU A 5 16.33 10.89 -11.86
C GLU A 5 16.33 9.39 -12.11
N ILE A 6 15.34 8.65 -11.56
CA ILE A 6 15.20 7.21 -11.78
C ILE A 6 14.99 6.91 -13.26
N ALA A 7 14.09 7.65 -13.92
CA ALA A 7 13.84 7.51 -15.36
C ALA A 7 15.09 7.80 -16.20
N GLN A 8 15.80 8.87 -15.86
CA GLN A 8 17.05 9.24 -16.53
C GLN A 8 18.10 8.11 -16.41
N TYR A 9 18.36 7.64 -15.20
CA TYR A 9 19.30 6.54 -14.95
C TYR A 9 18.90 5.25 -15.68
N ALA A 10 17.61 4.89 -15.68
CA ALA A 10 17.13 3.72 -16.40
C ALA A 10 17.34 3.85 -17.92
N GLY A 11 17.08 5.05 -18.47
CA GLY A 11 17.32 5.36 -19.89
C GLY A 11 18.81 5.30 -20.26
N GLU A 12 19.69 5.85 -19.45
CA GLU A 12 21.13 5.81 -19.64
C GLU A 12 21.67 4.38 -19.67
N LYS A 13 21.16 3.48 -18.80
CA LYS A 13 21.54 2.06 -18.78
C LYS A 13 21.20 1.30 -20.07
N VAL A 14 20.18 1.71 -20.79
CA VAL A 14 19.82 1.14 -22.11
C VAL A 14 20.30 1.99 -23.30
N GLY A 15 20.99 3.10 -23.04
CA GLY A 15 21.51 4.01 -24.05
C GLY A 15 20.41 4.82 -24.77
N LYS A 16 19.27 5.05 -24.14
CA LYS A 16 18.11 5.76 -24.68
C LYS A 16 17.64 6.85 -23.73
N THR A 17 17.90 8.10 -24.10
CA THR A 17 17.53 9.28 -23.31
C THR A 17 16.70 10.31 -24.10
N ASP A 18 16.07 9.86 -25.18
CA ASP A 18 15.14 10.68 -25.94
C ASP A 18 13.87 10.99 -25.13
N SER A 19 13.20 12.08 -25.48
CA SER A 19 12.02 12.58 -24.77
C SER A 19 10.91 11.56 -24.60
N ASP A 20 10.65 10.75 -25.64
CA ASP A 20 9.57 9.75 -25.63
C ASP A 20 9.92 8.60 -24.70
N THR A 21 11.17 8.16 -24.71
CA THR A 21 11.68 7.14 -23.80
C THR A 21 11.64 7.62 -22.36
N LEU A 22 12.11 8.84 -22.08
CA LEU A 22 12.07 9.39 -20.72
C LEU A 22 10.64 9.56 -20.21
N THR A 23 9.70 10.02 -21.03
CA THR A 23 8.28 10.11 -20.66
C THR A 23 7.69 8.73 -20.31
N PHE A 24 8.02 7.71 -21.09
CA PHE A 24 7.62 6.34 -20.78
C PHE A 24 8.22 5.87 -19.45
N LEU A 25 9.53 6.06 -19.25
CA LEU A 25 10.23 5.62 -18.05
C LEU A 25 9.77 6.36 -16.78
N GLN A 26 9.36 7.61 -16.89
CA GLN A 26 8.74 8.34 -15.77
C GLN A 26 7.43 7.70 -15.33
N LYS A 27 6.60 7.25 -16.29
CA LYS A 27 5.37 6.50 -15.99
C LYS A 27 5.69 5.14 -15.38
N ALA A 28 6.67 4.44 -15.93
CA ALA A 28 7.15 3.15 -15.41
C ALA A 28 7.67 3.29 -13.97
N ALA A 29 8.50 4.31 -13.69
CA ALA A 29 8.98 4.61 -12.34
C ALA A 29 7.84 4.90 -11.35
N SER A 30 6.82 5.61 -11.79
CA SER A 30 5.61 5.87 -10.98
C SER A 30 4.86 4.59 -10.62
N LEU A 31 4.69 3.68 -11.60
CA LEU A 31 4.06 2.38 -11.38
C LEU A 31 4.90 1.48 -10.48
N ALA A 32 6.22 1.43 -10.71
CA ALA A 32 7.17 0.69 -9.88
C ALA A 32 7.12 1.18 -8.42
N TYR A 33 7.11 2.50 -8.20
CA TYR A 33 7.01 3.05 -6.85
C TYR A 33 5.69 2.70 -6.17
N ARG A 34 4.56 2.77 -6.87
CA ARG A 34 3.26 2.35 -6.36
C ARG A 34 3.26 0.87 -5.98
N ARG A 35 3.85 0.02 -6.81
CA ARG A 35 3.98 -1.41 -6.53
C ARG A 35 4.79 -1.66 -5.25
N VAL A 36 5.93 -0.99 -5.11
CA VAL A 36 6.78 -1.09 -3.92
C VAL A 36 6.07 -0.58 -2.67
N TRP A 37 5.36 0.55 -2.76
CA TRP A 37 4.59 1.11 -1.65
C TRP A 37 3.54 0.12 -1.12
N ASN A 38 2.82 -0.53 -2.02
CA ASN A 38 1.75 -1.47 -1.67
C ASN A 38 2.24 -2.87 -1.31
N PHE A 39 3.54 -3.14 -1.48
CA PHE A 39 4.10 -4.48 -1.25
C PHE A 39 4.12 -4.87 0.23
N ALA A 40 4.38 -3.92 1.10
CA ALA A 40 4.48 -4.15 2.54
C ALA A 40 4.06 -2.89 3.33
N PRO A 41 3.65 -3.05 4.60
CA PRO A 41 3.44 -1.92 5.50
C PRO A 41 4.80 -1.38 5.97
N TRP A 42 5.44 -0.59 5.13
CA TRP A 42 6.72 0.05 5.45
C TRP A 42 6.59 0.96 6.67
N ARG A 43 7.62 1.01 7.51
CA ARG A 43 7.64 1.85 8.70
C ARG A 43 7.25 3.29 8.42
N GLU A 44 7.73 3.86 7.32
CA GLU A 44 7.43 5.24 6.90
C GLU A 44 6.01 5.43 6.39
N THR A 45 5.31 4.34 6.05
CA THR A 45 3.92 4.40 5.55
C THR A 45 2.91 4.14 6.65
N VAL A 46 3.36 3.69 7.83
CA VAL A 46 2.49 3.37 8.95
C VAL A 46 2.38 4.55 9.89
N THR A 47 1.16 4.98 10.13
CA THR A 47 0.85 6.02 11.11
C THR A 47 -0.19 5.56 12.13
N SER A 48 -0.17 6.19 13.29
CA SER A 48 -1.20 5.99 14.32
C SER A 48 -2.15 7.18 14.32
N SER A 49 -3.44 6.90 14.30
CA SER A 49 -4.50 7.91 14.30
C SER A 49 -5.60 7.51 15.27
N THR A 50 -6.24 8.50 15.86
CA THR A 50 -7.42 8.30 16.71
C THR A 50 -8.66 8.88 16.02
N TYR A 51 -9.77 8.19 16.13
CA TYR A 51 -11.04 8.59 15.55
C TYR A 51 -12.12 8.62 16.61
N SER A 52 -12.85 9.72 16.67
CA SER A 52 -14.10 9.77 17.43
C SER A 52 -15.16 9.00 16.67
N VAL A 53 -15.80 8.08 17.34
CA VAL A 53 -16.78 7.16 16.76
C VAL A 53 -18.11 7.36 17.47
N GLY A 54 -19.14 7.63 16.68
CA GLY A 54 -20.51 7.66 17.17
C GLY A 54 -21.08 6.25 17.35
N THR A 55 -22.38 6.18 17.52
CA THR A 55 -23.12 4.92 17.69
C THR A 55 -23.37 4.18 16.36
N ASN A 56 -22.89 4.69 15.24
CA ASN A 56 -23.00 4.02 13.95
C ASN A 56 -22.02 2.84 13.87
N ARG A 57 -22.44 1.77 13.20
CA ARG A 57 -21.58 0.60 12.94
C ARG A 57 -20.42 0.99 12.04
N THR A 58 -20.72 1.68 10.93
CA THR A 58 -19.73 2.05 9.92
C THR A 58 -19.03 3.34 10.31
N ILE A 59 -17.70 3.27 10.30
CA ILE A 59 -16.81 4.40 10.57
C ILE A 59 -16.12 4.80 9.28
N THR A 60 -16.20 6.09 8.96
CA THR A 60 -15.45 6.66 7.85
C THR A 60 -14.10 7.16 8.36
N LEU A 61 -13.01 6.63 7.78
CA LEU A 61 -11.64 6.94 8.16
C LEU A 61 -11.17 8.25 7.49
N GLY A 62 -9.93 8.64 7.75
CA GLY A 62 -9.34 9.80 7.08
C GLY A 62 -9.11 9.54 5.57
N SER A 63 -9.14 10.61 4.79
CA SER A 63 -8.91 10.53 3.33
C SER A 63 -7.51 10.01 2.95
N ASN A 64 -6.56 10.08 3.88
CA ASN A 64 -5.18 9.61 3.72
C ASN A 64 -4.98 8.13 4.07
N VAL A 65 -6.00 7.44 4.55
CA VAL A 65 -5.91 6.02 4.93
C VAL A 65 -6.04 5.12 3.72
N GLU A 66 -5.08 4.21 3.55
CA GLU A 66 -5.16 3.14 2.55
C GLU A 66 -5.80 1.90 3.17
N THR A 67 -5.21 1.38 4.25
CA THR A 67 -5.66 0.14 4.89
C THR A 67 -5.43 0.24 6.40
N PRO A 68 -6.37 -0.20 7.25
CA PRO A 68 -6.12 -0.38 8.67
C PRO A 68 -5.19 -1.60 8.90
N LEU A 69 -4.22 -1.47 9.80
CA LEU A 69 -3.34 -2.58 10.22
C LEU A 69 -3.79 -3.16 11.55
N SER A 70 -4.17 -2.31 12.48
CA SER A 70 -4.74 -2.73 13.75
C SER A 70 -5.73 -1.68 14.23
N VAL A 71 -6.73 -2.14 14.95
CA VAL A 71 -7.78 -1.34 15.57
C VAL A 71 -7.77 -1.65 17.06
N SER A 72 -7.86 -0.64 17.90
CA SER A 72 -8.03 -0.82 19.34
C SER A 72 -9.12 0.11 19.90
N TYR A 73 -9.83 -0.37 20.89
CA TYR A 73 -10.82 0.35 21.63
C TYR A 73 -10.55 0.19 23.12
N ASP A 74 -10.47 1.29 23.85
CA ASP A 74 -10.18 1.28 25.29
C ASP A 74 -8.97 0.40 25.67
N GLN A 75 -7.86 0.56 24.91
CA GLN A 75 -6.60 -0.19 25.04
C GLN A 75 -6.69 -1.69 24.75
N SER A 76 -7.86 -2.20 24.37
CA SER A 76 -8.05 -3.58 23.93
C SER A 76 -7.99 -3.69 22.42
N GLU A 77 -7.32 -4.70 21.90
CA GLU A 77 -7.29 -4.98 20.48
C GLU A 77 -8.66 -5.45 20.00
N VAL A 78 -9.05 -4.96 18.82
CA VAL A 78 -10.26 -5.35 18.11
C VAL A 78 -9.81 -6.20 16.93
N ASP A 79 -10.26 -7.45 16.86
CA ASP A 79 -9.76 -8.42 15.88
C ASP A 79 -10.36 -8.18 14.48
N PRO A 80 -9.56 -8.30 13.40
CA PRO A 80 -10.07 -8.25 12.04
C PRO A 80 -10.87 -9.52 11.72
N ILE A 81 -11.98 -9.37 11.02
CA ILE A 81 -12.82 -10.48 10.58
C ILE A 81 -13.36 -10.21 9.16
N ASP A 82 -13.51 -11.27 8.37
CA ASP A 82 -14.25 -11.17 7.11
C ASP A 82 -15.75 -11.38 7.30
N LEU A 83 -16.54 -10.80 6.40
CA LEU A 83 -18.01 -10.82 6.49
C LEU A 83 -18.59 -12.24 6.42
N ALA A 84 -17.98 -13.12 5.61
CA ALA A 84 -18.46 -14.50 5.48
C ALA A 84 -18.28 -15.27 6.78
N THR A 85 -17.16 -15.03 7.47
CA THR A 85 -16.90 -15.63 8.79
C THR A 85 -17.88 -15.11 9.84
N ILE A 86 -18.21 -13.80 9.85
CA ILE A 86 -19.24 -13.27 10.75
C ILE A 86 -20.56 -13.98 10.54
N ILE A 87 -21.03 -14.07 9.29
CA ILE A 87 -22.30 -14.72 8.94
C ILE A 87 -22.32 -16.18 9.38
N SER A 88 -21.20 -16.88 9.25
CA SER A 88 -21.12 -18.31 9.57
C SER A 88 -21.03 -18.59 11.08
N GLN A 89 -20.42 -17.69 11.85
CA GLN A 89 -20.19 -17.89 13.29
C GLN A 89 -21.33 -17.35 14.15
N ASP A 90 -21.78 -16.14 13.89
CA ASP A 90 -22.86 -15.51 14.65
C ASP A 90 -23.57 -14.45 13.78
N ALA A 91 -24.63 -14.89 13.09
CA ALA A 91 -25.45 -13.98 12.29
C ALA A 91 -26.05 -12.82 13.13
N ASN A 92 -26.22 -13.02 14.46
CA ASN A 92 -26.74 -11.97 15.34
C ASN A 92 -25.75 -10.81 15.52
N LEU A 93 -24.46 -10.98 15.24
CA LEU A 93 -23.50 -9.86 15.22
C LEU A 93 -23.84 -8.81 14.14
N LEU A 94 -24.55 -9.23 13.09
CA LEU A 94 -25.01 -8.35 12.02
C LEU A 94 -26.25 -7.54 12.36
N GLU A 95 -26.96 -7.89 13.45
CA GLU A 95 -28.12 -7.11 13.87
C GLU A 95 -27.71 -5.68 14.20
N GLU A 96 -28.39 -4.71 13.59
CA GLU A 96 -28.08 -3.29 13.76
C GLU A 96 -28.25 -2.82 15.20
N ASP A 97 -29.14 -3.47 15.96
CA ASP A 97 -29.46 -3.08 17.32
C ASP A 97 -28.49 -3.62 18.37
N ARG A 98 -27.62 -4.54 18.01
CA ARG A 98 -26.63 -5.08 18.94
C ARG A 98 -25.53 -4.07 19.24
N THR A 99 -25.54 -3.58 20.46
CA THR A 99 -24.57 -2.59 20.96
C THR A 99 -23.69 -3.17 22.05
N GLY A 100 -22.47 -2.66 22.18
CA GLY A 100 -21.54 -3.10 23.23
C GLY A 100 -20.12 -2.61 22.99
N THR A 101 -19.17 -3.24 23.67
CA THR A 101 -17.75 -3.05 23.41
C THR A 101 -17.36 -3.78 22.12
N PRO A 102 -16.78 -3.11 21.11
CA PRO A 102 -16.35 -3.76 19.88
C PRO A 102 -15.25 -4.77 20.16
N VAL A 103 -15.40 -5.95 19.61
CA VAL A 103 -14.39 -7.03 19.68
C VAL A 103 -13.89 -7.45 18.30
N LEU A 104 -14.65 -7.12 17.25
CA LEU A 104 -14.32 -7.42 15.87
C LEU A 104 -14.50 -6.19 14.98
N TYR A 105 -13.71 -6.11 13.92
CA TYR A 105 -13.91 -5.13 12.85
C TYR A 105 -13.81 -5.76 11.47
N HIS A 106 -14.58 -5.24 10.54
CA HIS A 106 -14.50 -5.59 9.13
C HIS A 106 -14.13 -4.37 8.30
N PHE A 107 -13.11 -4.49 7.45
CA PHE A 107 -12.76 -3.43 6.51
C PHE A 107 -13.67 -3.52 5.29
N THR A 108 -14.62 -2.61 5.18
CA THR A 108 -15.64 -2.63 4.10
C THR A 108 -15.13 -2.10 2.77
N GLY A 109 -13.89 -1.59 2.74
CA GLY A 109 -13.29 -1.00 1.54
C GLY A 109 -13.43 0.51 1.51
N ARG A 110 -13.84 1.08 0.37
CA ARG A 110 -13.93 2.53 0.16
C ARG A 110 -15.34 2.92 -0.25
N ASN A 111 -15.80 4.05 0.28
CA ASN A 111 -17.04 4.67 -0.15
C ASN A 111 -16.92 5.31 -1.54
N THR A 112 -18.01 5.85 -2.06
CA THR A 112 -18.09 6.52 -3.38
C THR A 112 -17.12 7.71 -3.53
N SER A 113 -16.68 8.30 -2.42
CA SER A 113 -15.67 9.37 -2.38
C SER A 113 -14.23 8.84 -2.27
N GLY A 114 -14.02 7.51 -2.34
CA GLY A 114 -12.72 6.87 -2.24
C GLY A 114 -12.11 6.90 -0.83
N ILE A 115 -12.93 7.13 0.21
CA ILE A 115 -12.50 7.17 1.61
C ILE A 115 -12.71 5.79 2.22
N ALA A 116 -11.70 5.29 2.92
CA ALA A 116 -11.72 4.00 3.59
C ALA A 116 -12.79 3.95 4.70
N GLN A 117 -13.45 2.82 4.82
CA GLN A 117 -14.47 2.57 5.84
C GLN A 117 -14.23 1.23 6.53
N LEU A 118 -14.62 1.15 7.78
CA LEU A 118 -14.66 -0.10 8.55
C LEU A 118 -15.94 -0.18 9.37
N ASP A 119 -16.39 -1.40 9.64
CA ASP A 119 -17.52 -1.69 10.52
C ASP A 119 -17.02 -2.29 11.83
N LEU A 120 -17.63 -1.91 12.93
CA LEU A 120 -17.39 -2.46 14.27
C LEU A 120 -18.48 -3.45 14.67
N TYR A 121 -18.10 -4.53 15.32
CA TYR A 121 -19.00 -5.56 15.83
C TYR A 121 -18.69 -5.92 17.30
N PRO A 122 -19.69 -5.79 18.20
CA PRO A 122 -20.91 -5.03 18.03
C PRO A 122 -20.61 -3.53 17.83
N ARG A 123 -21.62 -2.73 17.40
CA ARG A 123 -21.46 -1.27 17.34
C ARG A 123 -21.41 -0.68 18.75
N LEU A 124 -20.83 0.49 18.90
CA LEU A 124 -20.79 1.19 20.19
C LEU A 124 -22.19 1.55 20.69
N ALA A 125 -22.42 1.36 22.00
CA ALA A 125 -23.64 1.81 22.65
C ALA A 125 -23.66 3.34 22.86
N THR A 126 -22.49 3.95 23.05
CA THR A 126 -22.27 5.40 23.25
C THR A 126 -21.09 5.84 22.40
N GLU A 127 -20.98 7.14 22.16
CA GLU A 127 -19.81 7.70 21.50
C GLU A 127 -18.51 7.32 22.22
N GLY A 128 -17.48 7.04 21.45
CA GLY A 128 -16.19 6.60 21.96
C GLY A 128 -15.04 6.99 21.03
N THR A 129 -13.86 6.56 21.38
CA THR A 129 -12.65 6.78 20.58
C THR A 129 -11.99 5.45 20.25
N ILE A 130 -11.69 5.22 18.98
CA ILE A 130 -10.86 4.11 18.54
C ILE A 130 -9.47 4.63 18.17
N ALA A 131 -8.45 3.84 18.43
CA ALA A 131 -7.11 4.09 17.93
C ALA A 131 -6.81 3.09 16.81
N LEU A 132 -6.24 3.58 15.72
CA LEU A 132 -5.87 2.79 14.56
C LEU A 132 -4.41 2.97 14.21
N ARG A 133 -3.76 1.87 13.83
CA ARG A 133 -2.55 1.92 13.00
C ARG A 133 -2.97 1.66 11.57
N VAL A 134 -2.58 2.54 10.69
CA VAL A 134 -3.01 2.53 9.30
C VAL A 134 -1.83 2.66 8.35
N VAL A 135 -1.95 2.05 7.18
CA VAL A 135 -1.09 2.36 6.04
C VAL A 135 -1.66 3.60 5.36
N GLU A 136 -0.84 4.61 5.16
CA GLU A 136 -1.21 5.80 4.42
C GLU A 136 -1.27 5.51 2.91
N LYS A 137 -2.10 6.27 2.21
CA LYS A 137 -2.07 6.34 0.73
C LYS A 137 -0.68 6.74 0.25
N LEU A 138 -0.37 6.31 -0.96
CA LEU A 138 0.91 6.61 -1.63
C LEU A 138 1.25 8.09 -1.56
N LYS A 139 2.44 8.38 -1.07
CA LYS A 139 2.96 9.74 -0.86
C LYS A 139 4.39 9.88 -1.38
N CYS A 140 4.80 11.10 -1.63
CA CYS A 140 6.19 11.47 -1.91
C CYS A 140 6.61 12.67 -1.04
N LEU A 141 7.87 13.04 -1.09
CA LEU A 141 8.42 14.21 -0.42
C LEU A 141 8.73 15.29 -1.46
N THR A 142 8.26 16.50 -1.22
CA THR A 142 8.70 17.66 -2.00
C THR A 142 10.18 17.96 -1.71
N ARG A 143 10.82 18.76 -2.54
CA ARG A 143 12.20 19.25 -2.30
C ARG A 143 12.38 19.98 -0.97
N THR A 144 11.28 20.44 -0.36
CA THR A 144 11.23 21.07 0.96
C THR A 144 10.87 20.10 2.07
N ASN A 145 10.92 18.78 1.83
CA ASN A 145 10.56 17.71 2.76
C ASN A 145 9.10 17.75 3.24
N ILE A 146 8.20 18.33 2.46
CA ILE A 146 6.76 18.30 2.75
C ILE A 146 6.17 17.03 2.14
N VAL A 147 5.43 16.27 2.94
CA VAL A 147 4.72 15.06 2.49
C VAL A 147 3.50 15.46 1.68
N VAL A 148 3.40 14.95 0.45
CA VAL A 148 2.28 15.22 -0.47
C VAL A 148 1.71 13.93 -1.03
N ASP A 149 0.44 13.94 -1.45
CA ASP A 149 -0.21 12.78 -2.06
C ASP A 149 0.36 12.48 -3.45
N PHE A 150 0.43 11.21 -3.80
CA PHE A 150 0.94 10.73 -5.08
C PHE A 150 -0.21 10.11 -5.93
N PRO A 151 -0.32 10.36 -7.23
CA PRO A 151 0.49 11.30 -7.98
C PRO A 151 0.01 12.73 -7.70
N PRO A 152 0.86 13.61 -7.22
CA PRO A 152 0.57 15.02 -7.37
C PRO A 152 0.61 15.32 -8.86
N ALA A 153 0.09 16.46 -9.25
CA ALA A 153 0.15 16.96 -10.62
C ALA A 153 1.61 16.87 -11.18
N THR A 154 1.82 17.26 -12.41
CA THR A 154 3.08 17.16 -13.18
C THR A 154 4.38 17.52 -12.43
N THR A 155 4.31 18.20 -11.29
CA THR A 155 5.43 18.55 -10.39
C THR A 155 5.99 17.37 -9.59
N ALA A 156 5.27 16.25 -9.47
CA ALA A 156 5.69 15.09 -8.70
C ALA A 156 6.90 14.34 -9.26
N LEU A 157 7.17 14.52 -10.52
CA LEU A 157 8.34 13.89 -11.15
C LEU A 157 9.66 14.39 -10.54
N ASP A 158 9.64 15.56 -9.93
CA ASP A 158 10.79 16.18 -9.27
C ASP A 158 10.79 15.98 -7.75
N ASP A 159 9.77 15.33 -7.20
CA ASP A 159 9.69 15.03 -5.78
C ASP A 159 10.44 13.75 -5.43
N GLU A 160 11.01 13.70 -4.23
CA GLU A 160 11.73 12.53 -3.76
C GLU A 160 10.76 11.42 -3.30
N LEU A 161 11.17 10.17 -3.50
CA LEU A 161 10.44 9.04 -2.95
C LEU A 161 10.53 9.08 -1.43
N ARG A 162 9.38 8.95 -0.76
CA ARG A 162 9.30 8.95 0.71
C ARG A 162 9.98 7.72 1.34
N LEU A 163 10.18 6.65 0.56
CA LEU A 163 10.88 5.44 0.99
C LEU A 163 12.32 5.44 0.46
N PRO A 164 13.29 6.03 1.15
CA PRO A 164 14.65 6.20 0.62
C PRO A 164 15.39 4.87 0.42
N HIS A 165 15.11 3.87 1.24
CA HIS A 165 15.76 2.56 1.19
C HIS A 165 15.33 1.70 -0.01
N VAL A 166 14.18 1.99 -0.65
CA VAL A 166 13.69 1.23 -1.81
C VAL A 166 14.05 1.84 -3.16
N HIS A 167 14.80 2.94 -3.22
CA HIS A 167 15.17 3.61 -4.46
C HIS A 167 15.81 2.66 -5.47
N GLN A 168 16.68 1.77 -5.03
CA GLN A 168 17.36 0.81 -5.89
C GLN A 168 16.40 -0.20 -6.51
N VAL A 169 15.39 -0.63 -5.76
CA VAL A 169 14.36 -1.55 -6.25
C VAL A 169 13.48 -0.86 -7.28
N VAL A 170 13.04 0.37 -7.02
CA VAL A 170 12.26 1.17 -7.99
C VAL A 170 13.07 1.40 -9.27
N LEU A 171 14.36 1.75 -9.15
CA LEU A 171 15.25 1.91 -10.28
C LEU A 171 15.41 0.60 -11.08
N ALA A 172 15.59 -0.54 -10.40
CA ALA A 172 15.73 -1.85 -11.04
C ALA A 172 14.46 -2.22 -11.81
N LEU A 173 13.29 -2.05 -11.23
CA LEU A 173 12.02 -2.30 -11.90
C LEU A 173 11.83 -1.40 -13.12
N THR A 174 12.13 -0.09 -12.99
CA THR A 174 12.08 0.85 -14.12
C THR A 174 13.07 0.49 -15.23
N HIS A 175 14.27 0.02 -14.86
CA HIS A 175 15.26 -0.47 -15.82
C HIS A 175 14.78 -1.75 -16.53
N ALA A 176 14.06 -2.64 -15.84
CA ALA A 176 13.47 -3.81 -16.47
C ALA A 176 12.46 -3.39 -17.56
N ASP A 177 11.57 -2.41 -17.26
CA ASP A 177 10.63 -1.87 -18.25
C ASP A 177 11.36 -1.24 -19.46
N ALA A 178 12.51 -0.58 -19.23
CA ALA A 178 13.36 -0.08 -20.32
C ALA A 178 13.91 -1.21 -21.19
N LEU A 179 14.38 -2.31 -20.57
CA LEU A 179 14.88 -3.49 -21.29
C LEU A 179 13.77 -4.18 -22.08
N GLU A 180 12.56 -4.29 -21.54
CA GLU A 180 11.40 -4.84 -22.24
C GLU A 180 11.05 -4.03 -23.48
N ARG A 181 11.05 -2.70 -23.36
CA ARG A 181 10.87 -1.80 -24.53
C ARG A 181 11.90 -2.03 -25.62
N GLU A 182 13.15 -2.31 -25.24
CA GLU A 182 14.24 -2.67 -26.16
C GLU A 182 14.24 -4.17 -26.56
N ARG A 183 13.17 -4.92 -26.24
CA ARG A 183 12.99 -6.35 -26.54
C ARG A 183 14.05 -7.28 -25.92
N GLN A 184 14.69 -6.85 -24.83
CA GLN A 184 15.69 -7.65 -24.09
C GLN A 184 15.02 -8.43 -22.94
N TYR A 185 13.98 -9.19 -23.25
CA TYR A 185 13.09 -9.83 -22.26
C TYR A 185 13.80 -10.71 -21.23
N ALA A 186 14.78 -11.51 -21.66
CA ALA A 186 15.52 -12.38 -20.73
C ALA A 186 16.29 -11.57 -19.66
N LYS A 187 16.89 -10.44 -20.07
CA LYS A 187 17.57 -9.54 -19.13
C LYS A 187 16.59 -8.83 -18.22
N ALA A 188 15.47 -8.34 -18.78
CA ALA A 188 14.41 -7.72 -18.00
C ALA A 188 13.90 -8.66 -16.91
N GLN A 189 13.59 -9.90 -17.27
CA GLN A 189 13.12 -10.91 -16.32
C GLN A 189 14.13 -11.17 -15.19
N ALA A 190 15.42 -11.30 -15.51
CA ALA A 190 16.46 -11.47 -14.49
C ALA A 190 16.53 -10.27 -13.52
N VAL A 191 16.41 -9.03 -14.04
CA VAL A 191 16.40 -7.82 -13.21
C VAL A 191 15.16 -7.79 -12.31
N VAL A 192 13.98 -8.14 -12.83
CA VAL A 192 12.73 -8.21 -12.03
C VAL A 192 12.83 -9.24 -10.92
N GLN A 193 13.38 -10.44 -11.21
CA GLN A 193 13.57 -11.47 -10.19
C GLN A 193 14.47 -11.00 -9.05
N THR A 194 15.60 -10.37 -9.38
CA THR A 194 16.50 -9.80 -8.38
C THR A 194 15.82 -8.71 -7.58
N ALA A 195 15.14 -7.76 -8.22
CA ALA A 195 14.43 -6.66 -7.57
C ALA A 195 13.33 -7.17 -6.62
N ASN A 196 12.59 -8.20 -7.01
CA ASN A 196 11.56 -8.81 -6.16
C ASN A 196 12.17 -9.55 -4.95
N SER A 197 13.32 -10.21 -5.12
CA SER A 197 14.04 -10.85 -4.02
C SER A 197 14.55 -9.82 -3.01
N ASP A 198 15.12 -8.71 -3.49
CA ASP A 198 15.59 -7.62 -2.65
C ASP A 198 14.41 -6.96 -1.90
N LEU A 199 13.30 -6.74 -2.61
CA LEU A 199 12.09 -6.17 -2.03
C LEU A 199 11.52 -7.06 -0.91
N ALA A 200 11.48 -8.37 -1.13
CA ALA A 200 11.03 -9.33 -0.11
C ALA A 200 11.96 -9.37 1.10
N ALA A 201 13.28 -9.30 0.88
CA ALA A 201 14.25 -9.25 1.97
C ALA A 201 14.10 -7.96 2.80
N MET A 202 13.94 -6.81 2.15
CA MET A 202 13.69 -5.53 2.82
C MET A 202 12.39 -5.55 3.62
N ALA A 203 11.29 -6.05 3.03
CA ALA A 203 10.00 -6.15 3.70
C ALA A 203 10.07 -7.07 4.94
N ASN A 204 10.72 -8.21 4.84
CA ASN A 204 10.90 -9.13 5.96
C ASN A 204 11.75 -8.51 7.07
N TYR A 205 12.77 -7.71 6.71
CA TYR A 205 13.55 -6.96 7.70
C TYR A 205 12.66 -5.94 8.43
N GLU A 206 11.90 -5.12 7.72
CA GLU A 206 10.96 -4.15 8.30
C GLU A 206 9.93 -4.83 9.22
N LEU A 207 9.32 -5.92 8.77
CA LEU A 207 8.34 -6.68 9.55
C LEU A 207 8.96 -7.28 10.82
N SER A 208 10.22 -7.70 10.79
CA SER A 208 10.92 -8.21 11.96
C SER A 208 11.12 -7.13 13.03
N GLN A 209 11.23 -5.87 12.63
CA GLN A 209 11.38 -4.72 13.57
C GLN A 209 10.03 -4.31 14.20
N VAL A 210 8.91 -4.56 13.53
CA VAL A 210 7.57 -4.16 14.01
C VAL A 210 6.98 -5.16 15.01
N GLY A 211 7.56 -6.36 15.15
CA GLY A 211 7.15 -7.40 16.11
C GLY A 211 5.79 -8.01 15.83
N GLY A 212 5.75 -9.32 15.52
CA GLY A 212 4.52 -10.10 15.49
C GLY A 212 3.80 -10.22 14.14
N VAL A 213 4.29 -9.61 13.08
CA VAL A 213 3.68 -9.77 11.74
C VAL A 213 4.24 -11.02 11.06
N LYS A 214 3.36 -11.84 10.46
CA LYS A 214 3.74 -13.03 9.69
C LYS A 214 4.71 -12.64 8.56
N GLN A 215 5.75 -13.45 8.37
CA GLN A 215 6.69 -13.27 7.25
C GLN A 215 5.95 -13.27 5.91
N ILE A 216 6.28 -12.30 5.07
CA ILE A 216 5.80 -12.27 3.68
C ILE A 216 6.59 -13.33 2.92
N THR A 217 5.91 -14.34 2.44
CA THR A 217 6.49 -15.29 1.48
C THR A 217 6.46 -14.61 0.11
N PRO A 218 7.59 -14.53 -0.62
CA PRO A 218 7.58 -14.00 -1.97
C PRO A 218 6.62 -14.81 -2.83
N VAL A 219 5.56 -14.16 -3.32
CA VAL A 219 4.66 -14.78 -4.30
C VAL A 219 5.46 -14.93 -5.59
N SER A 220 5.49 -16.13 -6.16
CA SER A 220 6.17 -16.34 -7.43
C SER A 220 5.48 -15.53 -8.53
N LEU A 221 6.26 -14.99 -9.47
CA LEU A 221 5.72 -14.19 -10.57
C LEU A 221 4.66 -14.94 -11.40
N GLY A 222 4.66 -16.28 -11.36
CA GLY A 222 3.66 -17.13 -12.01
C GLY A 222 2.24 -16.94 -11.48
N ASP A 223 2.09 -16.66 -10.20
CA ASP A 223 0.76 -16.53 -9.57
C ASP A 223 0.13 -15.16 -9.87
N LEU A 224 0.93 -14.12 -10.09
CA LEU A 224 0.45 -12.77 -10.43
C LEU A 224 0.04 -12.63 -11.91
N LEU A 225 0.62 -13.44 -12.80
CA LEU A 225 0.30 -13.42 -14.24
C LEU A 225 -0.91 -14.27 -14.59
N THR A 226 -1.31 -15.21 -13.73
CA THR A 226 -2.49 -16.07 -13.96
C THR A 226 -3.81 -15.38 -13.63
N GLU A 227 -3.83 -14.38 -12.77
CA GLU A 227 -5.07 -13.63 -12.46
C GLU A 227 -5.49 -12.65 -13.57
N GLU A 228 -4.55 -12.07 -14.33
CA GLU A 228 -4.90 -11.16 -15.44
C GLU A 228 -5.35 -11.89 -16.72
N ILE A 229 -4.98 -13.15 -16.91
CA ILE A 229 -5.33 -13.92 -18.13
C ILE A 229 -6.71 -14.58 -18.01
N THR A 230 -7.27 -14.74 -16.82
CA THR A 230 -8.60 -15.34 -16.62
C THR A 230 -9.75 -14.31 -16.61
N ALA A 231 -9.47 -13.02 -16.76
CA ALA A 231 -10.47 -11.94 -16.76
C ALA A 231 -10.66 -11.29 -18.17
N ALA A 232 -10.22 -11.93 -19.25
CA ALA A 232 -10.40 -11.47 -20.62
C ALA A 232 -11.37 -12.38 -21.41
#